data_21e391089159f8abf1fa49e94a735a0c
#
_entry.id   21e391089159f8abf1fa49e94a735a0c
#
_cell.length_a   1.000
_cell.length_b   1.000
_cell.length_c   1.000
_cell.angle_alpha   90.00
_cell.angle_beta   90.00
_cell.angle_gamma   90.00
#
_symmetry.space_group_name_H-M   'P 1'
#
loop_
_entity.id
_entity.type
_entity.pdbx_description
1 polymer ?
#
loop_
_entity_poly.entity_id
_entity_poly.type
_entity_poly.pdbx_seq_one_letter_code
_entity_poly.pdbx_strand_id
1 'polypeptide(L)'
;LMLPELTMRVLRTADPKALWKFAWLFGIKGMLSVDRFKRRAKKGIYFPPFLYLSILNSCNLRCQGCWVDVEAPRESIDLQQLHRLINDAKSHGNSFFGILGGEPFMHPQLLDLLEQQPNTYFQIFTNGQLITDKVASKLRELGNATPLISIEGREMVSDQRRGKKNVFNRTLKGLDTAIRHKLLTGVATSVCK
;
A
#
# COMPACT_ATOMS: atom_id res chain seq x y z
N LEU A 1 10.12 21.52 9.60
CA LEU A 1 9.72 20.48 10.57
C LEU A 1 10.95 19.63 10.87
N MET A 2 11.39 19.65 12.11
CA MET A 2 12.53 18.84 12.51
C MET A 2 12.12 17.36 12.58
N LEU A 3 13.00 16.47 12.13
CA LEU A 3 12.78 15.01 12.14
C LEU A 3 12.23 14.48 13.49
N PRO A 4 12.69 14.99 14.66
CA PRO A 4 12.17 14.56 15.97
C PRO A 4 10.68 14.86 16.19
N GLU A 5 10.18 16.00 15.72
CA GLU A 5 8.77 16.37 15.89
C GLU A 5 7.85 15.48 15.06
N LEU A 6 8.25 15.16 13.81
CA LEU A 6 7.51 14.24 12.96
C LEU A 6 7.46 12.84 13.59
N THR A 7 8.60 12.35 14.07
CA THR A 7 8.70 11.05 14.73
C THR A 7 7.79 10.98 15.96
N MET A 8 7.85 11.99 16.83
CA MET A 8 7.01 12.07 18.01
C MET A 8 5.52 12.13 17.67
N ARG A 9 5.16 12.85 16.60
CA ARG A 9 3.78 12.92 16.12
C ARG A 9 3.29 11.54 15.65
N VAL A 10 4.07 10.85 14.83
CA VAL A 10 3.74 9.49 14.34
C VAL A 10 3.56 8.53 15.52
N LEU A 11 4.49 8.52 16.48
CA LEU A 11 4.43 7.67 17.67
C LEU A 11 3.20 7.94 18.55
N ARG A 12 2.69 9.17 18.58
CA ARG A 12 1.48 9.54 19.36
C ARG A 12 0.18 9.26 18.61
N THR A 13 0.18 9.29 17.30
CA THR A 13 -1.05 9.23 16.49
C THR A 13 -1.34 7.87 15.89
N ALA A 14 -0.31 7.07 15.56
CA ALA A 14 -0.49 5.75 14.98
C ALA A 14 -0.66 4.65 16.05
N ASP A 15 -1.32 3.57 15.66
CA ASP A 15 -1.53 2.41 16.52
C ASP A 15 -0.18 1.73 16.86
N PRO A 16 0.12 1.44 18.15
CA PRO A 16 1.39 0.84 18.56
C PRO A 16 1.70 -0.51 17.90
N LYS A 17 0.68 -1.35 17.64
CA LYS A 17 0.84 -2.63 16.95
C LYS A 17 1.29 -2.43 15.51
N ALA A 18 0.68 -1.46 14.81
CA ALA A 18 1.07 -1.10 13.44
C ALA A 18 2.51 -0.55 13.39
N LEU A 19 2.87 0.31 14.33
CA LEU A 19 4.24 0.84 14.46
C LEU A 19 5.26 -0.27 14.70
N TRP A 20 4.96 -1.21 15.61
CA TRP A 20 5.84 -2.35 15.88
C TRP A 20 6.02 -3.24 14.65
N LYS A 21 4.92 -3.62 13.98
CA LYS A 21 4.98 -4.43 12.76
C LYS A 21 5.71 -3.72 11.63
N PHE A 22 5.49 -2.41 11.47
CA PHE A 22 6.24 -1.59 10.51
C PHE A 22 7.74 -1.62 10.82
N ALA A 23 8.13 -1.28 12.03
CA ALA A 23 9.54 -1.25 12.43
C ALA A 23 10.21 -2.62 12.26
N TRP A 24 9.54 -3.69 12.65
CA TRP A 24 10.08 -5.05 12.57
C TRP A 24 10.09 -5.62 11.15
N LEU A 25 8.92 -5.66 10.49
CA LEU A 25 8.76 -6.34 9.21
C LEU A 25 9.30 -5.52 8.03
N PHE A 26 9.00 -4.22 8.01
CA PHE A 26 9.49 -3.32 6.97
C PHE A 26 10.89 -2.82 7.27
N GLY A 27 11.16 -2.32 8.48
CA GLY A 27 12.46 -1.78 8.87
C GLY A 27 13.52 -2.89 8.97
N ILE A 28 13.50 -3.68 10.04
CA ILE A 28 14.59 -4.61 10.35
C ILE A 28 14.66 -5.76 9.33
N LYS A 29 13.55 -6.48 9.11
CA LYS A 29 13.56 -7.58 8.13
C LYS A 29 13.76 -7.09 6.70
N GLY A 30 13.25 -5.90 6.35
CA GLY A 30 13.49 -5.27 5.05
C GLY A 30 14.98 -4.98 4.82
N MET A 31 15.68 -4.42 5.79
CA MET A 31 17.14 -4.22 5.73
C MET A 31 17.89 -5.54 5.57
N LEU A 32 17.50 -6.58 6.30
CA LEU A 32 18.09 -7.92 6.16
C LEU A 32 17.83 -8.53 4.77
N SER A 33 16.66 -8.25 4.17
CA SER A 33 16.35 -8.68 2.79
C SER A 33 17.26 -8.00 1.77
N VAL A 34 17.50 -6.69 1.92
CA VAL A 34 18.45 -5.94 1.07
C VAL A 34 19.87 -6.47 1.22
N ASP A 35 20.33 -6.80 2.43
CA ASP A 35 21.65 -7.36 2.65
C ASP A 35 21.79 -8.76 2.01
N ARG A 36 20.77 -9.61 2.16
CA ARG A 36 20.71 -10.91 1.46
C ARG A 36 20.75 -10.75 -0.06
N PHE A 37 20.01 -9.78 -0.60
CA PHE A 37 20.06 -9.45 -2.02
C PHE A 37 21.47 -9.09 -2.46
N LYS A 38 22.15 -8.19 -1.76
CA LYS A 38 23.53 -7.78 -2.07
C LYS A 38 24.51 -8.97 -2.08
N ARG A 39 24.36 -9.89 -1.11
CA ARG A 39 25.19 -11.11 -1.06
C ARG A 39 24.89 -12.06 -2.22
N ARG A 40 23.62 -12.24 -2.60
CA ARG A 40 23.22 -13.08 -3.75
C ARG A 40 23.65 -12.49 -5.07
N ALA A 41 23.52 -11.18 -5.23
CA ALA A 41 23.93 -10.47 -6.45
C ALA A 41 25.43 -10.68 -6.76
N LYS A 42 26.30 -10.73 -5.72
CA LYS A 42 27.71 -11.08 -5.88
C LYS A 42 27.93 -12.50 -6.40
N LYS A 43 26.93 -13.38 -6.32
CA LYS A 43 26.93 -14.77 -6.82
C LYS A 43 26.16 -14.93 -8.14
N GLY A 44 25.75 -13.82 -8.78
CA GLY A 44 24.98 -13.83 -10.02
C GLY A 44 23.47 -14.13 -9.83
N ILE A 45 22.93 -14.10 -8.60
CA ILE A 45 21.53 -14.39 -8.31
C ILE A 45 20.81 -13.06 -8.02
N TYR A 46 19.90 -12.65 -8.92
CA TYR A 46 19.25 -11.33 -8.91
C TYR A 46 17.76 -11.40 -8.50
N PHE A 47 17.43 -12.05 -7.40
CA PHE A 47 16.07 -12.00 -6.84
C PHE A 47 15.89 -10.72 -6.01
N PRO A 48 14.90 -9.84 -6.32
CA PRO A 48 14.78 -8.53 -5.70
C PRO A 48 14.44 -8.61 -4.19
N PRO A 49 14.88 -7.62 -3.39
CA PRO A 49 14.67 -7.63 -1.93
C PRO A 49 13.24 -7.30 -1.51
N PHE A 50 12.44 -6.75 -2.41
CA PHE A 50 11.01 -6.45 -2.24
C PHE A 50 10.32 -6.49 -3.61
N LEU A 51 9.01 -6.69 -3.59
CA LEU A 51 8.19 -6.78 -4.81
C LEU A 51 6.99 -5.84 -4.72
N TYR A 52 6.61 -5.31 -5.88
CA TYR A 52 5.34 -4.64 -6.09
C TYR A 52 4.43 -5.57 -6.91
N LEU A 53 3.23 -5.82 -6.38
CA LEU A 53 2.26 -6.74 -6.96
C LEU A 53 1.05 -5.95 -7.48
N SER A 54 0.83 -5.95 -8.79
CA SER A 54 -0.40 -5.46 -9.38
C SER A 54 -1.44 -6.57 -9.35
N ILE A 55 -2.39 -6.48 -8.41
CA ILE A 55 -3.31 -7.59 -8.11
C ILE A 55 -4.60 -7.60 -8.93
N LEU A 56 -4.91 -6.47 -9.60
CA LEU A 56 -6.09 -6.34 -10.47
C LEU A 56 -5.92 -5.11 -11.38
N ASN A 57 -6.68 -5.07 -12.48
CA ASN A 57 -6.76 -3.90 -13.37
C ASN A 57 -8.01 -3.04 -13.17
N SER A 58 -8.98 -3.49 -12.37
CA SER A 58 -10.21 -2.74 -12.12
C SER A 58 -9.98 -1.53 -11.23
N CYS A 59 -10.55 -0.38 -11.61
CA CYS A 59 -10.48 0.88 -10.85
C CYS A 59 -11.81 1.63 -10.92
N ASN A 60 -12.13 2.38 -9.86
CA ASN A 60 -13.28 3.28 -9.81
C ASN A 60 -12.99 4.68 -10.38
N LEU A 61 -11.77 4.93 -10.87
CA LEU A 61 -11.31 6.16 -11.50
C LEU A 61 -10.74 5.92 -12.90
N ARG A 62 -10.58 7.02 -13.67
CA ARG A 62 -9.99 7.06 -15.02
C ARG A 62 -8.92 8.15 -15.06
N CYS A 63 -7.82 7.91 -14.35
CA CYS A 63 -6.77 8.91 -14.20
C CYS A 63 -6.01 9.14 -15.50
N GLN A 64 -5.78 10.40 -15.85
CA GLN A 64 -4.96 10.76 -16.99
C GLN A 64 -3.51 10.30 -16.78
N GLY A 65 -2.95 9.57 -17.74
CA GLY A 65 -1.59 9.01 -17.66
C GLY A 65 -1.46 7.83 -16.69
N CYS A 66 -2.57 7.17 -16.34
CA CYS A 66 -2.52 5.93 -15.57
C CYS A 66 -1.83 4.82 -16.38
N TRP A 67 -0.95 4.07 -15.72
CA TRP A 67 -0.26 2.93 -16.37
C TRP A 67 -1.13 1.68 -16.48
N VAL A 68 -2.25 1.63 -15.71
CA VAL A 68 -3.21 0.52 -15.76
C VAL A 68 -4.25 0.79 -16.83
N ASP A 69 -4.40 -0.14 -17.77
CA ASP A 69 -5.51 -0.11 -18.72
C ASP A 69 -6.78 -0.61 -18.03
N VAL A 70 -7.61 0.32 -17.60
CA VAL A 70 -8.88 0.04 -16.91
C VAL A 70 -10.04 -0.26 -17.87
N GLU A 71 -9.82 -0.09 -19.19
CA GLU A 71 -10.78 -0.44 -20.24
C GLU A 71 -10.59 -1.88 -20.75
N ALA A 72 -9.42 -2.48 -20.48
CA ALA A 72 -9.17 -3.88 -20.78
C ALA A 72 -10.16 -4.82 -20.03
N PRO A 73 -10.34 -6.05 -20.49
CA PRO A 73 -11.12 -7.06 -19.74
C PRO A 73 -10.66 -7.14 -18.28
N ARG A 74 -11.62 -7.27 -17.37
CA ARG A 74 -11.32 -7.29 -15.94
C ARG A 74 -10.52 -8.54 -15.57
N GLU A 75 -9.37 -8.32 -14.99
CA GLU A 75 -8.48 -9.36 -14.51
C GLU A 75 -8.09 -9.09 -13.06
N SER A 76 -7.96 -10.17 -12.30
CA SER A 76 -7.46 -10.15 -10.93
C SER A 76 -6.72 -11.43 -10.62
N ILE A 77 -5.67 -11.34 -9.82
CA ILE A 77 -4.94 -12.51 -9.32
C ILE A 77 -5.74 -13.09 -8.15
N ASP A 78 -6.07 -14.37 -8.20
CA ASP A 78 -6.80 -15.01 -7.12
C ASP A 78 -5.96 -15.12 -5.82
N LEU A 79 -6.66 -15.31 -4.68
CA LEU A 79 -6.02 -15.36 -3.37
C LEU A 79 -4.96 -16.48 -3.27
N GLN A 80 -5.20 -17.63 -3.87
CA GLN A 80 -4.29 -18.77 -3.83
C GLN A 80 -3.00 -18.47 -4.61
N GLN A 81 -3.12 -17.84 -5.76
CA GLN A 81 -1.97 -17.40 -6.56
C GLN A 81 -1.16 -16.35 -5.82
N LEU A 82 -1.83 -15.36 -5.19
CA LEU A 82 -1.17 -14.34 -4.36
C LEU A 82 -0.41 -14.98 -3.19
N HIS A 83 -1.01 -15.96 -2.51
CA HIS A 83 -0.33 -16.69 -1.44
C HIS A 83 0.91 -17.43 -1.91
N ARG A 84 0.82 -18.15 -3.04
CA ARG A 84 1.97 -18.87 -3.62
C ARG A 84 3.10 -17.90 -3.92
N LEU A 85 2.81 -16.81 -4.62
CA LEU A 85 3.79 -15.79 -5.01
C LEU A 85 4.45 -15.15 -3.77
N ILE A 86 3.66 -14.75 -2.77
CA ILE A 86 4.18 -14.14 -1.54
C ILE A 86 5.04 -15.15 -0.75
N ASN A 87 4.60 -16.40 -0.61
CA ASN A 87 5.34 -17.41 0.13
C ASN A 87 6.65 -17.79 -0.58
N ASP A 88 6.65 -17.85 -1.90
CA ASP A 88 7.87 -18.05 -2.68
C ASP A 88 8.86 -16.89 -2.47
N ALA A 89 8.40 -15.66 -2.59
CA ALA A 89 9.25 -14.49 -2.31
C ALA A 89 9.76 -14.46 -0.86
N LYS A 90 8.95 -14.89 0.11
CA LYS A 90 9.36 -15.03 1.53
C LYS A 90 10.45 -16.08 1.72
N SER A 91 10.45 -17.17 0.96
CA SER A 91 11.53 -18.17 0.97
C SER A 91 12.89 -17.56 0.57
N HIS A 92 12.84 -16.51 -0.27
CA HIS A 92 13.99 -15.70 -0.64
C HIS A 92 14.30 -14.56 0.35
N GLY A 93 13.54 -14.45 1.45
CA GLY A 93 13.79 -13.51 2.54
C GLY A 93 13.02 -12.21 2.46
N ASN A 94 12.05 -12.08 1.55
CA ASN A 94 11.20 -10.91 1.49
C ASN A 94 10.23 -10.87 2.67
N SER A 95 9.99 -9.69 3.22
CA SER A 95 9.04 -9.47 4.32
C SER A 95 8.10 -8.30 4.05
N PHE A 96 8.31 -7.64 2.92
CA PHE A 96 7.61 -6.43 2.51
C PHE A 96 7.15 -6.54 1.05
N PHE A 97 5.91 -6.10 0.80
CA PHE A 97 5.32 -6.06 -0.53
C PHE A 97 4.55 -4.76 -0.75
N GLY A 98 4.72 -4.14 -1.91
CA GLY A 98 3.82 -3.11 -2.38
C GLY A 98 2.62 -3.73 -3.10
N ILE A 99 1.42 -3.32 -2.75
CA ILE A 99 0.20 -3.73 -3.45
C ILE A 99 -0.25 -2.59 -4.33
N LEU A 100 -0.33 -2.88 -5.61
CA LEU A 100 -0.74 -1.99 -6.69
C LEU A 100 -1.94 -2.60 -7.45
N GLY A 101 -2.35 -1.90 -8.49
CA GLY A 101 -3.36 -2.34 -9.43
C GLY A 101 -4.13 -1.16 -9.97
N GLY A 102 -5.36 -1.36 -10.36
CA GLY A 102 -6.30 -0.29 -10.57
C GLY A 102 -6.60 0.40 -9.23
N GLU A 103 -7.53 -0.15 -8.46
CA GLU A 103 -7.74 0.24 -7.05
C GLU A 103 -7.72 -1.04 -6.19
N PRO A 104 -6.67 -1.24 -5.38
CA PRO A 104 -6.51 -2.49 -4.62
C PRO A 104 -7.69 -2.84 -3.70
N PHE A 105 -8.35 -1.84 -3.10
CA PHE A 105 -9.54 -2.08 -2.26
C PHE A 105 -10.79 -2.52 -3.04
N MET A 106 -10.73 -2.59 -4.37
CA MET A 106 -11.75 -3.27 -5.18
C MET A 106 -11.52 -4.78 -5.29
N HIS A 107 -10.35 -5.29 -4.88
CA HIS A 107 -10.10 -6.73 -4.85
C HIS A 107 -10.86 -7.35 -3.68
N PRO A 108 -11.77 -8.31 -3.93
CA PRO A 108 -12.71 -8.82 -2.92
C PRO A 108 -11.99 -9.50 -1.73
N GLN A 109 -10.82 -10.07 -1.97
CA GLN A 109 -10.07 -10.87 -0.99
C GLN A 109 -8.80 -10.16 -0.49
N LEU A 110 -8.66 -8.83 -0.69
CA LEU A 110 -7.46 -8.11 -0.22
C LEU A 110 -7.30 -8.22 1.30
N LEU A 111 -8.37 -8.00 2.05
CA LEU A 111 -8.30 -8.05 3.52
C LEU A 111 -8.00 -9.47 4.03
N ASP A 112 -8.53 -10.49 3.37
CA ASP A 112 -8.23 -11.91 3.68
C ASP A 112 -6.75 -12.23 3.43
N LEU A 113 -6.18 -11.71 2.33
CA LEU A 113 -4.75 -11.82 2.05
C LEU A 113 -3.90 -11.24 3.18
N LEU A 114 -4.24 -10.02 3.64
CA LEU A 114 -3.50 -9.36 4.72
C LEU A 114 -3.60 -10.16 6.03
N GLU A 115 -4.78 -10.70 6.33
CA GLU A 115 -5.04 -11.50 7.54
C GLU A 115 -4.26 -12.81 7.54
N GLN A 116 -4.22 -13.50 6.40
CA GLN A 116 -3.53 -14.77 6.24
C GLN A 116 -2.00 -14.63 6.11
N GLN A 117 -1.49 -13.39 6.01
CA GLN A 117 -0.05 -13.08 5.94
C GLN A 117 0.42 -12.19 7.11
N PRO A 118 0.21 -12.59 8.39
CA PRO A 118 0.44 -11.72 9.56
C PRO A 118 1.92 -11.33 9.78
N ASN A 119 2.85 -12.11 9.20
CA ASN A 119 4.30 -11.90 9.29
C ASN A 119 4.89 -11.22 8.04
N THR A 120 4.03 -10.60 7.24
CA THR A 120 4.38 -9.84 6.04
C THR A 120 3.84 -8.42 6.18
N TYR A 121 4.60 -7.42 5.74
CA TYR A 121 4.15 -6.03 5.73
C TYR A 121 3.74 -5.61 4.33
N PHE A 122 2.63 -4.88 4.24
CA PHE A 122 2.07 -4.43 2.97
C PHE A 122 1.99 -2.91 2.90
N GLN A 123 2.40 -2.34 1.78
CA GLN A 123 2.19 -0.96 1.43
C GLN A 123 1.17 -0.90 0.30
N ILE A 124 -0.02 -0.36 0.55
CA ILE A 124 -1.16 -0.40 -0.37
C ILE A 124 -1.32 0.96 -1.03
N PHE A 125 -1.04 1.04 -2.32
CA PHE A 125 -1.23 2.26 -3.11
C PHE A 125 -2.70 2.38 -3.51
N THR A 126 -3.38 3.39 -3.01
CA THR A 126 -4.83 3.55 -3.16
C THR A 126 -5.21 5.00 -3.48
N ASN A 127 -6.33 5.18 -4.15
CA ASN A 127 -6.96 6.49 -4.29
C ASN A 127 -7.71 6.94 -3.01
N GLY A 128 -7.80 6.08 -2.01
CA GLY A 128 -8.35 6.37 -0.69
C GLY A 128 -9.88 6.35 -0.59
N GLN A 129 -10.61 6.34 -1.70
CA GLN A 129 -12.07 6.49 -1.68
C GLN A 129 -12.82 5.28 -1.07
N LEU A 130 -12.19 4.12 -1.04
CA LEU A 130 -12.76 2.89 -0.49
C LEU A 130 -12.31 2.60 0.95
N ILE A 131 -11.55 3.51 1.58
CA ILE A 131 -11.21 3.41 2.99
C ILE A 131 -12.43 3.84 3.83
N THR A 132 -13.34 2.90 4.02
CA THR A 132 -14.50 3.04 4.92
C THR A 132 -14.11 2.75 6.36
N ASP A 133 -14.97 3.09 7.34
CA ASP A 133 -14.73 2.74 8.75
C ASP A 133 -14.52 1.23 8.95
N LYS A 134 -15.24 0.39 8.21
CA LYS A 134 -15.07 -1.07 8.23
C LYS A 134 -13.68 -1.49 7.75
N VAL A 135 -13.23 -0.96 6.62
CA VAL A 135 -11.90 -1.24 6.06
C VAL A 135 -10.81 -0.73 7.01
N ALA A 136 -10.94 0.49 7.50
CA ALA A 136 -9.97 1.09 8.40
C ALA A 136 -9.87 0.33 9.73
N SER A 137 -11.00 -0.09 10.30
CA SER A 137 -11.04 -0.92 11.52
C SER A 137 -10.30 -2.24 11.32
N LYS A 138 -10.53 -2.93 10.18
CA LYS A 138 -9.85 -4.19 9.87
C LYS A 138 -8.35 -3.99 9.65
N LEU A 139 -7.94 -2.96 8.91
CA LEU A 139 -6.52 -2.63 8.74
C LEU A 139 -5.81 -2.35 10.07
N ARG A 140 -6.49 -1.65 10.99
CA ARG A 140 -5.98 -1.42 12.34
C ARG A 140 -5.83 -2.70 13.13
N GLU A 141 -6.85 -3.56 13.11
CA GLU A 141 -6.83 -4.88 13.77
C GLU A 141 -5.64 -5.71 13.29
N LEU A 142 -5.39 -5.77 11.99
CA LEU A 142 -4.30 -6.52 11.40
C LEU A 142 -2.93 -5.88 11.69
N GLY A 143 -2.80 -4.57 11.55
CA GLY A 143 -1.60 -3.78 11.84
C GLY A 143 -0.41 -4.05 10.92
N ASN A 144 -0.57 -4.80 9.84
CA ASN A 144 0.49 -5.19 8.91
C ASN A 144 0.39 -4.51 7.53
N ALA A 145 -0.37 -3.43 7.44
CA ALA A 145 -0.51 -2.69 6.19
C ALA A 145 -0.54 -1.18 6.43
N THR A 146 0.11 -0.43 5.52
CA THR A 146 0.06 1.03 5.43
C THR A 146 -0.62 1.42 4.13
N PRO A 147 -1.77 2.09 4.16
CA PRO A 147 -2.31 2.73 2.97
C PRO A 147 -1.45 3.94 2.57
N LEU A 148 -0.98 3.96 1.33
CA LEU A 148 -0.41 5.14 0.68
C LEU A 148 -1.48 5.78 -0.18
N ILE A 149 -2.04 6.87 0.31
CA ILE A 149 -3.16 7.56 -0.32
C ILE A 149 -2.60 8.54 -1.35
N SER A 150 -2.99 8.35 -2.61
CA SER A 150 -2.55 9.19 -3.71
C SER A 150 -3.35 10.51 -3.73
N ILE A 151 -2.66 11.63 -3.63
CA ILE A 151 -3.23 12.98 -3.71
C ILE A 151 -2.44 13.78 -4.74
N GLU A 152 -3.13 14.38 -5.70
CA GLU A 152 -2.50 15.10 -6.82
C GLU A 152 -2.94 16.56 -6.87
N GLY A 153 -2.30 17.38 -6.06
CA GLY A 153 -2.59 18.81 -6.01
C GLY A 153 -3.92 19.14 -5.32
N ARG A 154 -4.46 20.33 -5.65
CA ARG A 154 -5.73 20.84 -5.12
C ARG A 154 -6.93 20.24 -5.85
N GLU A 155 -8.14 20.48 -5.35
CA GLU A 155 -9.40 19.89 -5.82
C GLU A 155 -9.56 19.90 -7.34
N MET A 156 -9.44 21.06 -7.98
CA MET A 156 -9.62 21.18 -9.43
C MET A 156 -8.62 20.34 -10.23
N VAL A 157 -7.33 20.37 -9.84
CA VAL A 157 -6.27 19.58 -10.49
C VAL A 157 -6.50 18.09 -10.26
N SER A 158 -6.82 17.72 -9.02
CA SER A 158 -7.08 16.31 -8.64
C SER A 158 -8.27 15.74 -9.41
N ASP A 159 -9.39 16.45 -9.45
CA ASP A 159 -10.60 15.99 -10.14
C ASP A 159 -10.38 15.87 -11.64
N GLN A 160 -9.73 16.85 -12.26
CA GLN A 160 -9.39 16.83 -13.69
C GLN A 160 -8.50 15.63 -14.03
N ARG A 161 -7.37 15.45 -13.33
CA ARG A 161 -6.43 14.37 -13.60
C ARG A 161 -7.01 12.98 -13.34
N ARG A 162 -7.93 12.86 -12.39
CA ARG A 162 -8.56 11.59 -12.01
C ARG A 162 -9.83 11.28 -12.78
N GLY A 163 -10.21 12.17 -13.71
CA GLY A 163 -11.30 11.95 -14.65
C GLY A 163 -12.69 11.89 -14.02
N LYS A 164 -12.87 12.47 -12.82
CA LYS A 164 -14.16 12.43 -12.10
C LYS A 164 -14.29 13.58 -11.13
N LYS A 165 -15.48 14.16 -11.01
CA LYS A 165 -15.79 15.23 -10.06
C LYS A 165 -15.76 14.73 -8.61
N ASN A 166 -15.40 15.62 -7.70
CA ASN A 166 -15.40 15.40 -6.25
C ASN A 166 -14.50 14.23 -5.79
N VAL A 167 -13.45 13.92 -6.56
CA VAL A 167 -12.46 12.90 -6.19
C VAL A 167 -11.64 13.39 -5.01
N PHE A 168 -11.18 14.64 -5.05
CA PHE A 168 -10.35 15.22 -4.00
C PHE A 168 -11.01 15.09 -2.61
N ASN A 169 -12.27 15.54 -2.48
CA ASN A 169 -12.99 15.50 -1.21
C ASN A 169 -13.25 14.06 -0.74
N ARG A 170 -13.54 13.13 -1.66
CA ARG A 170 -13.69 11.70 -1.31
C ARG A 170 -12.37 11.07 -0.87
N THR A 171 -11.27 11.45 -1.50
CA THR A 171 -9.92 11.00 -1.08
C THR A 171 -9.57 11.55 0.30
N LEU A 172 -9.84 12.85 0.55
CA LEU A 172 -9.64 13.44 1.88
C LEU A 172 -10.50 12.78 2.97
N LYS A 173 -11.75 12.42 2.64
CA LYS A 173 -12.61 11.68 3.57
C LYS A 173 -12.01 10.31 3.93
N GLY A 174 -11.44 9.60 2.95
CA GLY A 174 -10.73 8.33 3.21
C GLY A 174 -9.48 8.52 4.06
N LEU A 175 -8.71 9.58 3.80
CA LEU A 175 -7.54 9.95 4.61
C LEU A 175 -7.95 10.27 6.06
N ASP A 176 -9.01 11.07 6.26
CA ASP A 176 -9.54 11.40 7.58
C ASP A 176 -10.00 10.12 8.33
N THR A 177 -10.70 9.23 7.63
CA THR A 177 -11.09 7.93 8.18
C THR A 177 -9.88 7.12 8.62
N ALA A 178 -8.84 7.04 7.82
CA ALA A 178 -7.59 6.35 8.17
C ALA A 178 -6.94 6.96 9.44
N ILE A 179 -6.90 8.29 9.52
CA ILE A 179 -6.34 9.02 10.69
C ILE A 179 -7.18 8.77 11.94
N ARG A 180 -8.51 8.87 11.86
CA ARG A 180 -9.42 8.61 12.99
C ARG A 180 -9.27 7.18 13.54
N HIS A 181 -9.01 6.21 12.66
CA HIS A 181 -8.74 4.83 13.05
C HIS A 181 -7.27 4.59 13.45
N LYS A 182 -6.45 5.64 13.57
CA LYS A 182 -5.02 5.57 13.96
C LYS A 182 -4.17 4.68 13.05
N LEU A 183 -4.50 4.59 11.77
CA LEU A 183 -3.66 3.86 10.82
C LEU A 183 -2.33 4.59 10.62
N LEU A 184 -1.25 3.82 10.49
CA LEU A 184 -0.01 4.36 9.92
C LEU A 184 -0.28 4.61 8.43
N THR A 185 -0.41 5.87 8.05
CA THR A 185 -0.85 6.27 6.71
C THR A 185 0.20 7.15 6.04
N GLY A 186 0.45 6.92 4.77
CA GLY A 186 1.29 7.77 3.94
C GLY A 186 0.50 8.47 2.84
N VAL A 187 1.08 9.51 2.27
CA VAL A 187 0.57 10.21 1.09
C VAL A 187 1.57 10.05 -0.05
N ALA A 188 1.07 9.67 -1.22
CA ALA A 188 1.83 9.64 -2.47
C ALA A 188 1.35 10.78 -3.37
N THR A 189 2.28 11.52 -3.96
CA THR A 189 1.97 12.60 -4.90
C THR A 189 2.90 12.58 -6.09
N SER A 190 2.36 12.90 -7.27
CA SER A 190 3.13 13.09 -8.50
C SER A 190 3.39 14.58 -8.69
N VAL A 191 4.65 14.94 -8.78
CA VAL A 191 5.08 16.33 -9.07
C VAL A 191 5.45 16.39 -10.55
N CYS A 192 4.71 17.21 -11.32
CA CYS A 192 4.98 17.49 -12.72
C CYS A 192 5.47 18.93 -12.89
N LYS A 193 6.36 19.14 -13.87
CA LYS A 193 6.76 20.48 -14.29
C LYS A 193 5.67 21.11 -15.14
#